data_46ee6fb11add66ee59c30d16eca1605a
#
_entry.id   46ee6fb11add66ee59c30d16eca1605a
#
_cell.length_a   1.000
_cell.length_b   1.000
_cell.length_c   1.000
_cell.angle_alpha   90.00
_cell.angle_beta   90.00
_cell.angle_gamma   90.00
#
_symmetry.space_group_name_H-M   'P 1'
#
loop_
_entity.id
_entity.type
_entity.pdbx_description
1 polymer ?
#
loop_
_entity_poly.entity_id
_entity_poly.type
_entity_poly.pdbx_seq_one_letter_code
_entity_poly.pdbx_strand_id
1 'polypeptide(L)'
;GVEIWSFDPPPVSILAPEVQVDRLTTFEQRSNLLIDAGADKVRKIVPSREFLSKTPEDFIAGVVEESSPDVFVEGEGFRFGKDRTGTADTLRFIGERLGFSLVELGSVIVKLGDHSEVRASSSMVRTLLKNGRVEDASIMLGREVQCSGIVTEGDQRGQAMGTPTANLTKIE
;
A
#
# COMPACT_ATOMS: atom_id res chain seq x y z
N GLY A 1 2.52 15.73 14.13
CA GLY A 1 2.14 15.45 12.74
C GLY A 1 2.11 13.96 12.45
N VAL A 2 1.50 13.57 11.34
CA VAL A 2 1.42 12.18 10.89
C VAL A 2 2.39 11.96 9.74
N GLU A 3 3.41 11.11 9.95
CA GLU A 3 4.34 10.68 8.89
C GLU A 3 4.05 9.22 8.52
N ILE A 4 3.91 8.93 7.23
CA ILE A 4 3.67 7.58 6.71
C ILE A 4 4.90 7.10 5.95
N TRP A 5 5.41 5.91 6.30
CA TRP A 5 6.50 5.26 5.60
C TRP A 5 5.93 4.27 4.58
N SER A 6 6.27 4.46 3.32
CA SER A 6 5.73 3.67 2.22
C SER A 6 6.83 3.12 1.33
N PHE A 7 6.86 1.79 1.21
CA PHE A 7 7.83 1.12 0.34
C PHE A 7 7.55 1.34 -1.14
N ASP A 8 8.59 1.68 -1.90
CA ASP A 8 8.56 1.69 -3.35
C ASP A 8 9.96 1.43 -3.94
N PRO A 9 10.18 0.29 -4.61
CA PRO A 9 9.22 -0.77 -4.91
C PRO A 9 8.76 -1.57 -3.66
N PRO A 10 7.73 -2.42 -3.76
CA PRO A 10 7.31 -3.26 -2.63
C PRO A 10 8.41 -4.26 -2.25
N PRO A 11 8.60 -4.58 -0.95
CA PRO A 11 9.66 -5.48 -0.48
C PRO A 11 9.71 -6.84 -1.17
N VAL A 12 8.56 -7.36 -1.59
CA VAL A 12 8.48 -8.65 -2.31
C VAL A 12 9.27 -8.64 -3.61
N SER A 13 9.39 -7.51 -4.31
CA SER A 13 10.18 -7.42 -5.54
C SER A 13 11.69 -7.59 -5.32
N ILE A 14 12.16 -7.43 -4.08
CA ILE A 14 13.56 -7.65 -3.69
C ILE A 14 13.76 -9.04 -3.09
N LEU A 15 12.79 -9.52 -2.29
CA LEU A 15 12.87 -10.79 -1.57
C LEU A 15 12.52 -11.99 -2.46
N ALA A 16 11.59 -11.81 -3.38
CA ALA A 16 11.09 -12.84 -4.29
C ALA A 16 10.82 -12.21 -5.68
N PRO A 17 11.86 -11.87 -6.44
CA PRO A 17 11.74 -11.15 -7.71
C PRO A 17 10.94 -11.91 -8.79
N GLU A 18 10.82 -13.23 -8.62
CA GLU A 18 9.98 -14.10 -9.45
C GLU A 18 8.47 -13.92 -9.19
N VAL A 19 8.10 -13.33 -8.05
CA VAL A 19 6.69 -13.09 -7.68
C VAL A 19 6.26 -11.74 -8.22
N GLN A 20 5.46 -11.74 -9.27
CA GLN A 20 4.85 -10.53 -9.79
C GLN A 20 3.63 -10.14 -8.96
N VAL A 21 3.66 -8.95 -8.38
CA VAL A 21 2.52 -8.35 -7.67
C VAL A 21 2.07 -7.11 -8.44
N ASP A 22 0.83 -7.17 -8.95
CA ASP A 22 0.22 -6.03 -9.64
C ASP A 22 0.07 -4.86 -8.67
N ARG A 23 0.55 -3.69 -9.05
CA ARG A 23 0.42 -2.47 -8.27
C ARG A 23 -1.02 -1.93 -8.38
N LEU A 24 -1.57 -1.45 -7.28
CA LEU A 24 -2.86 -0.76 -7.27
C LEU A 24 -2.71 0.75 -7.49
N THR A 25 -1.51 1.27 -7.24
CA THR A 25 -1.16 2.70 -7.39
C THR A 25 0.33 2.83 -7.67
N THR A 26 0.72 3.88 -8.38
CA THR A 26 2.11 4.35 -8.36
C THR A 26 2.46 4.89 -6.97
N PHE A 27 3.75 5.17 -6.73
CA PHE A 27 4.14 5.83 -5.48
C PHE A 27 3.54 7.23 -5.37
N GLU A 28 3.53 7.98 -6.46
CA GLU A 28 2.98 9.34 -6.51
C GLU A 28 1.48 9.36 -6.20
N GLN A 29 0.69 8.51 -6.89
CA GLN A 29 -0.74 8.36 -6.62
C GLN A 29 -1.00 7.99 -5.16
N ARG A 30 -0.25 7.01 -4.62
CA ARG A 30 -0.39 6.58 -3.22
C ARG A 30 -0.03 7.70 -2.25
N SER A 31 1.04 8.45 -2.54
CA SER A 31 1.46 9.59 -1.72
C SER A 31 0.37 10.65 -1.65
N ASN A 32 -0.20 11.03 -2.80
CA ASN A 32 -1.28 12.01 -2.86
C ASN A 32 -2.50 11.55 -2.08
N LEU A 33 -2.93 10.29 -2.27
CA LEU A 33 -4.06 9.71 -1.53
C LEU A 33 -3.84 9.70 0.00
N LEU A 34 -2.60 9.47 0.45
CA LEU A 34 -2.26 9.49 1.87
C LEU A 34 -2.26 10.92 2.43
N ILE A 35 -1.76 11.90 1.68
CA ILE A 35 -1.84 13.31 2.06
C ILE A 35 -3.30 13.79 2.11
N ASP A 36 -4.11 13.44 1.11
CA ASP A 36 -5.55 13.75 1.09
C ASP A 36 -6.30 13.11 2.26
N ALA A 37 -5.83 11.95 2.74
CA ALA A 37 -6.37 11.28 3.93
C ALA A 37 -5.88 11.89 5.26
N GLY A 38 -5.03 12.92 5.23
CA GLY A 38 -4.59 13.65 6.42
C GLY A 38 -3.17 13.37 6.89
N ALA A 39 -2.34 12.70 6.10
CA ALA A 39 -0.92 12.59 6.41
C ALA A 39 -0.22 13.94 6.15
N ASP A 40 0.66 14.35 7.07
CA ASP A 40 1.49 15.56 6.88
C ASP A 40 2.69 15.26 5.99
N LYS A 41 3.14 14.00 5.97
CA LYS A 41 4.31 13.59 5.20
C LYS A 41 4.23 12.12 4.79
N VAL A 42 4.62 11.82 3.55
CA VAL A 42 4.82 10.47 3.07
C VAL A 42 6.28 10.26 2.71
N ARG A 43 6.93 9.34 3.40
CA ARG A 43 8.32 8.98 3.18
C ARG A 43 8.43 7.77 2.26
N LYS A 44 9.14 7.92 1.17
CA LYS A 44 9.48 6.82 0.28
C LYS A 44 10.61 5.99 0.88
N ILE A 45 10.36 4.70 1.12
CA ILE A 45 11.37 3.74 1.53
C ILE A 45 11.75 2.88 0.34
N VAL A 46 12.99 2.98 -0.09
CA VAL A 46 13.54 2.09 -1.14
C VAL A 46 14.16 0.88 -0.43
N PRO A 47 13.54 -0.30 -0.49
CA PRO A 47 14.05 -1.47 0.21
C PRO A 47 15.32 -1.99 -0.47
N SER A 48 16.33 -2.29 0.33
CA SER A 48 17.51 -3.06 -0.08
C SER A 48 17.53 -4.40 0.66
N ARG A 49 18.31 -5.35 0.19
CA ARG A 49 18.51 -6.62 0.92
C ARG A 49 19.07 -6.37 2.32
N GLU A 50 19.98 -5.42 2.46
CA GLU A 50 20.56 -4.99 3.75
C GLU A 50 19.47 -4.43 4.67
N PHE A 51 18.64 -3.49 4.15
CA PHE A 51 17.52 -2.91 4.90
C PHE A 51 16.54 -3.99 5.38
N LEU A 52 16.17 -4.92 4.51
CA LEU A 52 15.22 -5.99 4.81
C LEU A 52 15.79 -7.11 5.69
N SER A 53 17.12 -7.13 5.91
CA SER A 53 17.79 -8.08 6.81
C SER A 53 17.96 -7.56 8.24
N LYS A 54 17.57 -6.31 8.51
CA LYS A 54 17.61 -5.73 9.86
C LYS A 54 16.75 -6.52 10.84
N THR A 55 17.25 -6.72 12.04
CA THR A 55 16.43 -7.25 13.13
C THR A 55 15.24 -6.32 13.42
N PRO A 56 14.17 -6.79 14.07
CA PRO A 56 13.10 -5.91 14.51
C PRO A 56 13.61 -4.72 15.33
N GLU A 57 14.54 -4.96 16.23
CA GLU A 57 15.16 -3.95 17.09
C GLU A 57 15.93 -2.89 16.28
N ASP A 58 16.80 -3.34 15.37
CA ASP A 58 17.61 -2.43 14.54
C ASP A 58 16.74 -1.62 13.57
N PHE A 59 15.67 -2.23 13.05
CA PHE A 59 14.72 -1.54 12.19
C PHE A 59 14.04 -0.40 12.96
N ILE A 60 13.46 -0.68 14.13
CA ILE A 60 12.76 0.32 14.93
C ILE A 60 13.71 1.37 15.49
N ALA A 61 14.90 0.99 15.91
CA ALA A 61 15.91 1.96 16.35
C ALA A 61 16.22 2.98 15.24
N GLY A 62 16.38 2.52 14.00
CA GLY A 62 16.56 3.41 12.85
C GLY A 62 15.35 4.32 12.58
N VAL A 63 14.12 3.83 12.73
CA VAL A 63 12.91 4.67 12.60
C VAL A 63 12.86 5.74 13.69
N VAL A 64 13.17 5.38 14.94
CA VAL A 64 13.16 6.31 16.07
C VAL A 64 14.25 7.37 15.90
N GLU A 65 15.46 6.98 15.48
CA GLU A 65 16.56 7.92 15.20
C GLU A 65 16.18 8.92 14.10
N GLU A 66 15.47 8.46 13.06
CA GLU A 66 15.17 9.28 11.89
C GLU A 66 13.93 10.17 12.07
N SER A 67 12.90 9.73 12.81
CA SER A 67 11.60 10.40 12.90
C SER A 67 11.18 10.78 14.32
N SER A 68 11.82 10.21 15.36
CA SER A 68 11.48 10.43 16.78
C SER A 68 9.96 10.38 17.05
N PRO A 69 9.27 9.29 16.72
CA PRO A 69 7.82 9.21 16.86
C PRO A 69 7.41 9.03 18.34
N ASP A 70 6.37 9.73 18.76
CA ASP A 70 5.72 9.48 20.07
C ASP A 70 4.80 8.26 20.02
N VAL A 71 4.23 7.98 18.82
CA VAL A 71 3.24 6.93 18.62
C VAL A 71 3.49 6.23 17.29
N PHE A 72 3.53 4.90 17.32
CA PHE A 72 3.35 4.06 16.12
C PHE A 72 1.88 3.69 15.97
N VAL A 73 1.38 3.73 14.74
CA VAL A 73 0.02 3.30 14.39
C VAL A 73 0.12 2.22 13.35
N GLU A 74 -0.34 1.02 13.68
CA GLU A 74 -0.23 -0.15 12.80
C GLU A 74 -1.54 -0.92 12.74
N GLY A 75 -1.74 -1.63 11.64
CA GLY A 75 -2.90 -2.50 11.50
C GLY A 75 -2.71 -3.84 12.19
N GLU A 76 -3.84 -4.48 12.51
CA GLU A 76 -3.87 -5.85 13.04
C GLU A 76 -3.03 -6.81 12.18
N GLY A 77 -2.17 -7.57 12.83
CA GLY A 77 -1.27 -8.53 12.18
C GLY A 77 -0.05 -7.91 11.53
N PHE A 78 0.30 -6.67 11.86
CA PHE A 78 1.54 -6.03 11.40
C PHE A 78 2.76 -6.90 11.72
N ARG A 79 3.67 -6.99 10.76
CA ARG A 79 4.92 -7.75 10.86
C ARG A 79 6.06 -6.95 10.25
N PHE A 80 7.21 -6.92 10.92
CA PHE A 80 8.38 -6.15 10.50
C PHE A 80 9.70 -6.85 10.83
N GLY A 81 10.80 -6.26 10.37
CA GLY A 81 12.13 -6.81 10.54
C GLY A 81 12.39 -8.05 9.71
N LYS A 82 13.58 -8.60 9.86
CA LYS A 82 14.04 -9.79 9.15
C LYS A 82 13.06 -10.95 9.33
N ASP A 83 12.73 -11.61 8.23
CA ASP A 83 11.83 -12.76 8.18
C ASP A 83 10.45 -12.50 8.81
N ARG A 84 10.07 -11.20 8.94
CA ARG A 84 8.81 -10.76 9.53
C ARG A 84 8.63 -11.24 10.99
N THR A 85 9.72 -11.36 11.74
CA THR A 85 9.72 -11.86 13.12
C THR A 85 9.19 -10.84 14.13
N GLY A 86 9.29 -9.54 13.82
CA GLY A 86 8.70 -8.48 14.64
C GLY A 86 7.18 -8.51 14.63
N THR A 87 6.57 -8.37 15.78
CA THR A 87 5.13 -8.38 16.03
C THR A 87 4.69 -7.10 16.75
N ALA A 88 3.39 -6.89 16.92
CA ALA A 88 2.87 -5.80 17.76
C ALA A 88 3.43 -5.87 19.19
N ASP A 89 3.54 -7.07 19.78
CA ASP A 89 4.12 -7.23 21.12
C ASP A 89 5.59 -6.89 21.16
N THR A 90 6.35 -7.29 20.13
CA THR A 90 7.75 -6.86 19.96
C THR A 90 7.85 -5.34 19.90
N LEU A 91 6.95 -4.69 19.15
CA LEU A 91 6.95 -3.23 18.99
C LEU A 91 6.60 -2.52 20.30
N ARG A 92 5.63 -3.04 21.08
CA ARG A 92 5.32 -2.52 22.43
C ARG A 92 6.51 -2.62 23.37
N PHE A 93 7.16 -3.78 23.41
CA PHE A 93 8.33 -4.00 24.25
C PHE A 93 9.49 -3.04 23.88
N ILE A 94 9.72 -2.82 22.59
CA ILE A 94 10.74 -1.84 22.14
C ILE A 94 10.30 -0.42 22.54
N GLY A 95 9.01 -0.09 22.41
CA GLY A 95 8.44 1.20 22.75
C GLY A 95 8.62 1.58 24.22
N GLU A 96 8.44 0.64 25.13
CA GLU A 96 8.71 0.85 26.57
C GLU A 96 10.17 1.28 26.85
N ARG A 97 11.10 0.82 26.02
CA ARG A 97 12.54 1.12 26.17
C ARG A 97 12.95 2.40 25.45
N LEU A 98 12.31 2.71 24.32
CA LEU A 98 12.67 3.85 23.47
C LEU A 98 11.76 5.07 23.64
N GLY A 99 10.71 4.96 24.46
CA GLY A 99 9.84 6.07 24.84
C GLY A 99 8.73 6.40 23.85
N PHE A 100 8.21 5.42 23.10
CA PHE A 100 7.05 5.58 22.23
C PHE A 100 5.93 4.60 22.59
N SER A 101 4.71 4.88 22.14
CA SER A 101 3.56 3.99 22.30
C SER A 101 3.13 3.35 20.96
N LEU A 102 2.32 2.28 21.02
CA LEU A 102 1.71 1.63 19.87
C LEU A 102 0.19 1.73 19.95
N VAL A 103 -0.42 2.19 18.87
CA VAL A 103 -1.86 2.06 18.62
C VAL A 103 -2.05 1.01 17.53
N GLU A 104 -2.79 -0.04 17.84
CA GLU A 104 -3.12 -1.11 16.89
C GLU A 104 -4.56 -0.94 16.41
N LEU A 105 -4.73 -0.78 15.10
CA LEU A 105 -6.04 -0.61 14.46
C LEU A 105 -6.61 -1.97 14.07
N GLY A 106 -7.87 -2.18 14.40
CA GLY A 106 -8.61 -3.36 13.97
C GLY A 106 -8.86 -3.39 12.46
N SER A 107 -9.26 -4.55 11.98
CA SER A 107 -9.59 -4.75 10.57
C SER A 107 -10.85 -4.00 10.17
N VAL A 108 -10.83 -3.34 9.02
CA VAL A 108 -12.01 -2.72 8.42
C VAL A 108 -12.77 -3.78 7.63
N ILE A 109 -14.04 -3.98 7.96
CA ILE A 109 -14.95 -4.85 7.22
C ILE A 109 -15.78 -4.01 6.25
N VAL A 110 -15.84 -4.44 4.99
CA VAL A 110 -16.57 -3.77 3.92
C VAL A 110 -17.64 -4.70 3.39
N LYS A 111 -18.85 -4.18 3.20
CA LYS A 111 -19.96 -4.89 2.58
C LYS A 111 -19.94 -4.64 1.08
N LEU A 112 -19.83 -5.70 0.28
CA LEU A 112 -19.79 -5.64 -1.18
C LEU A 112 -21.21 -5.61 -1.78
N GLY A 113 -21.32 -5.43 -3.10
CA GLY A 113 -22.59 -5.37 -3.81
C GLY A 113 -23.41 -6.64 -3.72
N ASP A 114 -22.80 -7.81 -3.56
CA ASP A 114 -23.45 -9.10 -3.32
C ASP A 114 -23.83 -9.33 -1.85
N HIS A 115 -23.73 -8.30 -1.02
CA HIS A 115 -23.96 -8.31 0.44
C HIS A 115 -22.97 -9.13 1.27
N SER A 116 -21.94 -9.71 0.68
CA SER A 116 -20.87 -10.35 1.43
C SER A 116 -20.07 -9.33 2.22
N GLU A 117 -19.65 -9.71 3.43
CA GLU A 117 -18.79 -8.89 4.29
C GLU A 117 -17.37 -9.44 4.22
N VAL A 118 -16.43 -8.59 3.83
CA VAL A 118 -15.03 -8.97 3.62
C VAL A 118 -14.08 -7.96 4.27
N ARG A 119 -12.93 -8.45 4.71
CA ARG A 119 -11.87 -7.58 5.23
C ARG A 119 -11.27 -6.75 4.11
N ALA A 120 -11.20 -5.43 4.31
CA ALA A 120 -10.50 -4.55 3.39
C ALA A 120 -9.00 -4.89 3.33
N SER A 121 -8.51 -5.15 2.13
CA SER A 121 -7.10 -5.42 1.89
C SER A 121 -6.72 -5.21 0.43
N SER A 122 -5.46 -4.85 0.18
CA SER A 122 -4.93 -4.73 -1.17
C SER A 122 -5.01 -6.05 -1.96
N SER A 123 -4.90 -7.19 -1.29
CA SER A 123 -5.03 -8.51 -1.92
C SER A 123 -6.45 -8.75 -2.41
N MET A 124 -7.46 -8.38 -1.61
CA MET A 124 -8.86 -8.51 -2.01
C MET A 124 -9.20 -7.56 -3.17
N VAL A 125 -8.73 -6.31 -3.13
CA VAL A 125 -8.91 -5.37 -4.27
C VAL A 125 -8.35 -5.97 -5.56
N ARG A 126 -7.13 -6.53 -5.53
CA ARG A 126 -6.55 -7.20 -6.72
C ARG A 126 -7.39 -8.38 -7.20
N THR A 127 -7.91 -9.18 -6.27
CA THR A 127 -8.79 -10.30 -6.60
C THR A 127 -10.08 -9.83 -7.27
N LEU A 128 -10.72 -8.80 -6.74
CA LEU A 128 -11.92 -8.22 -7.32
C LEU A 128 -11.67 -7.70 -8.75
N LEU A 129 -10.58 -6.94 -8.94
CA LEU A 129 -10.21 -6.42 -10.25
C LEU A 129 -9.91 -7.53 -11.26
N LYS A 130 -9.16 -8.57 -10.86
CA LYS A 130 -8.86 -9.73 -11.73
C LYS A 130 -10.11 -10.48 -12.17
N ASN A 131 -11.16 -10.46 -11.36
CA ASN A 131 -12.45 -11.07 -11.66
C ASN A 131 -13.46 -10.10 -12.32
N GLY A 132 -13.03 -8.89 -12.71
CA GLY A 132 -13.89 -7.89 -13.34
C GLY A 132 -14.90 -7.23 -12.41
N ARG A 133 -14.82 -7.45 -11.09
CA ARG A 133 -15.69 -6.85 -10.06
C ARG A 133 -15.23 -5.44 -9.71
N VAL A 134 -15.22 -4.53 -10.70
CA VAL A 134 -14.67 -3.18 -10.56
C VAL A 134 -15.46 -2.32 -9.57
N GLU A 135 -16.78 -2.47 -9.56
CA GLU A 135 -17.67 -1.76 -8.63
C GLU A 135 -17.39 -2.17 -7.18
N ASP A 136 -17.22 -3.45 -6.91
CA ASP A 136 -16.85 -3.94 -5.58
C ASP A 136 -15.44 -3.51 -5.16
N ALA A 137 -14.52 -3.45 -6.11
CA ALA A 137 -13.18 -2.90 -5.86
C ALA A 137 -13.26 -1.41 -5.49
N SER A 138 -14.13 -0.64 -6.14
CA SER A 138 -14.37 0.78 -5.82
C SER A 138 -15.02 0.95 -4.44
N ILE A 139 -16.01 0.11 -4.10
CA ILE A 139 -16.61 0.08 -2.76
C ILE A 139 -15.52 -0.18 -1.71
N MET A 140 -14.67 -1.18 -1.93
CA MET A 140 -13.59 -1.52 -0.99
C MET A 140 -12.52 -0.43 -0.87
N LEU A 141 -12.22 0.28 -1.96
CA LEU A 141 -11.26 1.39 -1.96
C LEU A 141 -11.84 2.68 -1.37
N GLY A 142 -13.18 2.80 -1.26
CA GLY A 142 -13.86 4.06 -0.91
C GLY A 142 -13.74 5.14 -1.99
N ARG A 143 -13.32 4.77 -3.21
CA ARG A 143 -13.15 5.65 -4.36
C ARG A 143 -13.15 4.85 -5.65
N GLU A 144 -13.31 5.51 -6.78
CA GLU A 144 -13.20 4.86 -8.09
C GLU A 144 -11.82 4.26 -8.32
N VAL A 145 -11.80 3.14 -9.05
CA VAL A 145 -10.56 2.54 -9.54
C VAL A 145 -10.01 3.45 -10.63
N GLN A 146 -8.74 3.80 -10.52
CA GLN A 146 -8.04 4.65 -11.47
C GLN A 146 -6.85 3.92 -12.07
N CYS A 147 -6.61 4.13 -13.33
CA CYS A 147 -5.36 3.76 -14.00
C CYS A 147 -4.83 4.98 -14.76
N SER A 148 -3.53 5.11 -14.81
CA SER A 148 -2.84 6.17 -15.56
C SER A 148 -2.05 5.55 -16.71
N GLY A 149 -1.90 6.29 -17.77
CA GLY A 149 -1.10 5.83 -18.92
C GLY A 149 -0.87 6.97 -19.91
N ILE A 150 -0.03 6.69 -20.90
CA ILE A 150 0.24 7.63 -22.00
C ILE A 150 -0.76 7.37 -23.11
N VAL A 151 -1.49 8.41 -23.51
CA VAL A 151 -2.40 8.34 -24.66
C VAL A 151 -1.54 8.28 -25.93
N THR A 152 -1.76 7.29 -26.76
CA THR A 152 -1.08 7.10 -28.05
C THR A 152 -2.10 6.97 -29.17
N GLU A 153 -1.69 7.34 -30.38
CA GLU A 153 -2.50 7.08 -31.56
C GLU A 153 -2.63 5.56 -31.79
N GLY A 154 -3.84 5.15 -32.11
CA GLY A 154 -4.17 3.79 -32.52
C GLY A 154 -4.76 3.80 -33.92
N ASP A 155 -5.37 2.67 -34.30
CA ASP A 155 -5.94 2.45 -35.65
C ASP A 155 -7.17 3.34 -35.94
N GLN A 156 -7.60 4.19 -35.03
CA GLN A 156 -8.74 5.14 -35.12
C GLN A 156 -10.08 4.48 -35.53
N ARG A 157 -10.20 3.14 -35.36
CA ARG A 157 -11.41 2.37 -35.76
C ARG A 157 -12.66 2.84 -35.02
N GLY A 158 -12.53 3.24 -33.75
CA GLY A 158 -13.63 3.76 -32.94
C GLY A 158 -14.17 5.08 -33.50
N GLN A 159 -13.32 5.95 -34.03
CA GLN A 159 -13.72 7.21 -34.65
C GLN A 159 -14.58 6.95 -35.88
N ALA A 160 -14.21 5.99 -36.73
CA ALA A 160 -15.00 5.61 -37.92
C ALA A 160 -16.38 5.03 -37.56
N MET A 161 -16.52 4.47 -36.35
CA MET A 161 -17.80 3.93 -35.83
C MET A 161 -18.58 4.91 -34.94
N GLY A 162 -18.15 6.19 -34.84
CA GLY A 162 -18.81 7.19 -34.02
C GLY A 162 -18.54 7.10 -32.50
N THR A 163 -17.66 6.19 -32.08
CA THR A 163 -17.23 6.00 -30.67
C THR A 163 -15.72 6.13 -30.55
N PRO A 164 -15.19 7.36 -30.53
CA PRO A 164 -13.75 7.57 -30.41
C PRO A 164 -13.22 6.98 -29.09
N THR A 165 -12.14 6.20 -29.18
CA THR A 165 -11.48 5.57 -28.04
C THR A 165 -10.05 6.07 -27.90
N ALA A 166 -9.59 6.18 -26.67
CA ALA A 166 -8.19 6.47 -26.37
C ALA A 166 -7.42 5.15 -26.19
N ASN A 167 -6.25 5.03 -26.83
CA ASN A 167 -5.32 3.94 -26.57
C ASN A 167 -4.35 4.38 -25.49
N LEU A 168 -4.26 3.62 -24.41
CA LEU A 168 -3.31 3.85 -23.34
C LEU A 168 -2.14 2.88 -23.44
N THR A 169 -0.92 3.40 -23.33
CA THR A 169 0.32 2.63 -23.18
C THR A 169 0.98 2.98 -21.87
N LYS A 170 1.93 2.16 -21.41
CA LYS A 170 2.59 2.32 -20.10
C LYS A 170 1.56 2.54 -18.99
N ILE A 171 0.58 1.64 -18.92
CA ILE A 171 -0.47 1.68 -17.91
C ILE A 171 0.15 1.35 -16.55
N GLU A 172 -0.11 2.22 -15.56
CA GLU A 172 0.34 2.10 -14.18
C GLU A 172 -0.86 2.13 -13.22
#